data_5f9e87e75b839fdb37114e075ce996ac
#
_entry.id   5f9e87e75b839fdb37114e075ce996ac
#
_cell.length_a   1.000
_cell.length_b   1.000
_cell.length_c   1.000
_cell.angle_alpha   90.00
_cell.angle_beta   90.00
_cell.angle_gamma   90.00
#
_symmetry.space_group_name_H-M   'P 1'
#
loop_
_entity.id
_entity.type
_entity.pdbx_description
1 polymer ?
#
loop_
_entity_poly.entity_id
_entity_poly.type
_entity_poly.pdbx_seq_one_letter_code
_entity_poly.pdbx_strand_id
1 'polypeptide(L)'
;MGHVINGGAVFAFLTSKKVGILPSRWGSSRFPGKPLAKILGKTLVQRSYENALSSQSLDCVVVATDDQRIFDHVVEFGGLCVMTSTSCANGTERVEEVVSRHFPQAEIVVNIQGDEPCLSPTVIDGLVSTLENNPAADMVTSVTETTDPEAILTDHKVKCVFDKNGKALYFSRSAIPHNFKHPTPIYLHIGVYAFRKAFLSEYVKIPPSSLSLAEDLEQLRVLEIGRSIYVHVVQNATGPSVDYPEDITKVEQYLLCLSKASF
;
A
#
# COMPACT_ATOMS: atom_id res chain seq x y z
N MET A 1 1.88 -0.04 -26.66
CA MET A 1 2.56 -1.34 -26.43
C MET A 1 3.56 -1.12 -25.30
N GLY A 2 3.23 -1.60 -24.09
CA GLY A 2 4.14 -1.48 -22.95
C GLY A 2 5.34 -2.41 -23.15
N HIS A 3 6.54 -1.86 -23.15
CA HIS A 3 7.77 -2.65 -23.26
C HIS A 3 7.98 -3.42 -21.96
N VAL A 4 7.74 -4.71 -21.98
CA VAL A 4 8.21 -5.65 -20.96
C VAL A 4 9.65 -6.02 -21.35
N ILE A 5 10.61 -5.61 -20.54
CA ILE A 5 12.03 -5.90 -20.83
C ILE A 5 12.46 -7.04 -19.90
N ASN A 6 12.66 -8.18 -20.49
CA ASN A 6 13.40 -9.37 -20.06
C ASN A 6 12.56 -10.65 -20.16
N GLY A 7 13.10 -11.73 -20.78
CA GLY A 7 12.37 -13.01 -20.96
C GLY A 7 11.93 -13.66 -19.64
N GLY A 8 12.67 -13.45 -18.54
CA GLY A 8 12.25 -13.88 -17.19
C GLY A 8 11.03 -13.13 -16.66
N ALA A 9 10.86 -11.86 -17.01
CA ALA A 9 9.71 -11.05 -16.63
C ALA A 9 8.40 -11.56 -17.25
N VAL A 10 8.45 -11.99 -18.52
CA VAL A 10 7.26 -12.55 -19.22
C VAL A 10 6.73 -13.78 -18.50
N PHE A 11 7.62 -14.69 -18.08
CA PHE A 11 7.23 -15.88 -17.35
C PHE A 11 6.61 -15.53 -15.99
N ALA A 12 7.24 -14.64 -15.21
CA ALA A 12 6.70 -14.18 -13.94
C ALA A 12 5.31 -13.55 -14.10
N PHE A 13 5.10 -12.72 -15.12
CA PHE A 13 3.78 -12.09 -15.37
C PHE A 13 2.69 -13.12 -15.69
N LEU A 14 3.02 -14.19 -16.38
CA LEU A 14 2.01 -15.19 -16.78
C LEU A 14 1.68 -16.20 -15.68
N THR A 15 2.55 -16.41 -14.69
CA THR A 15 2.41 -17.50 -13.72
C THR A 15 2.14 -17.03 -12.28
N SER A 16 2.44 -15.77 -11.97
CA SER A 16 2.29 -15.25 -10.60
C SER A 16 0.84 -15.19 -10.17
N LYS A 17 0.57 -15.71 -8.97
CA LYS A 17 -0.74 -15.69 -8.30
C LYS A 17 -0.86 -14.58 -7.28
N LYS A 18 0.24 -14.21 -6.64
CA LYS A 18 0.30 -13.18 -5.59
C LYS A 18 1.28 -12.10 -6.04
N VAL A 19 0.74 -10.95 -6.39
CA VAL A 19 1.52 -9.87 -7.00
C VAL A 19 1.48 -8.59 -6.18
N GLY A 20 2.65 -8.01 -5.94
CA GLY A 20 2.81 -6.68 -5.36
C GLY A 20 2.98 -5.63 -6.45
N ILE A 21 2.14 -4.61 -6.45
CA ILE A 21 2.25 -3.50 -7.40
C ILE A 21 2.54 -2.21 -6.62
N LEU A 22 3.58 -1.48 -7.07
CA LEU A 22 3.95 -0.17 -6.52
C LEU A 22 3.55 0.93 -7.51
N PRO A 23 2.38 1.57 -7.36
CA PRO A 23 2.03 2.71 -8.18
C PRO A 23 2.98 3.88 -7.86
N SER A 24 3.63 4.41 -8.89
CA SER A 24 4.61 5.49 -8.77
C SER A 24 4.39 6.52 -9.86
N ARG A 25 3.96 7.73 -9.50
CA ARG A 25 3.74 8.83 -10.44
C ARG A 25 4.68 9.99 -10.18
N TRP A 26 5.03 10.72 -11.25
CA TRP A 26 5.84 11.94 -11.13
C TRP A 26 5.08 13.07 -10.46
N GLY A 27 3.80 13.22 -10.82
CA GLY A 27 2.96 14.35 -10.44
C GLY A 27 2.42 14.27 -9.02
N SER A 28 3.29 14.46 -8.02
CA SER A 28 2.88 14.73 -6.65
C SER A 28 2.83 16.25 -6.43
N SER A 29 1.70 16.80 -6.00
CA SER A 29 1.57 18.24 -5.75
C SER A 29 2.45 18.74 -4.60
N ARG A 30 2.62 17.91 -3.56
CA ARG A 30 3.43 18.22 -2.36
C ARG A 30 4.92 17.98 -2.57
N PHE A 31 5.30 17.05 -3.44
CA PHE A 31 6.69 16.69 -3.69
C PHE A 31 6.85 16.17 -5.13
N PRO A 32 6.98 17.06 -6.15
CA PRO A 32 7.19 16.65 -7.53
C PRO A 32 8.44 15.80 -7.69
N GLY A 33 8.35 14.70 -8.44
CA GLY A 33 9.47 13.78 -8.63
C GLY A 33 9.82 12.92 -7.41
N LYS A 34 8.96 12.90 -6.39
CA LYS A 34 9.12 12.11 -5.15
C LYS A 34 9.71 10.71 -5.34
N PRO A 35 9.26 9.87 -6.31
CA PRO A 35 9.79 8.51 -6.48
C PRO A 35 11.31 8.45 -6.74
N LEU A 36 11.87 9.48 -7.36
CA LEU A 36 13.32 9.55 -7.65
C LEU A 36 14.13 10.32 -6.58
N ALA A 37 13.49 10.80 -5.52
CA ALA A 37 14.19 11.43 -4.40
C ALA A 37 15.11 10.42 -3.71
N LYS A 38 16.34 10.84 -3.40
CA LYS A 38 17.36 9.97 -2.79
C LYS A 38 17.24 9.93 -1.27
N ILE A 39 17.35 8.73 -0.73
CA ILE A 39 17.37 8.41 0.69
C ILE A 39 18.58 7.49 0.91
N LEU A 40 19.62 7.96 1.61
CA LEU A 40 20.88 7.22 1.83
C LEU A 40 21.40 6.57 0.53
N GLY A 41 21.47 7.33 -0.55
CA GLY A 41 22.06 6.93 -1.83
C GLY A 41 21.14 6.15 -2.79
N LYS A 42 20.03 5.57 -2.35
CA LYS A 42 19.01 4.91 -3.18
C LYS A 42 17.79 5.82 -3.37
N THR A 43 17.09 5.69 -4.47
CA THR A 43 15.83 6.42 -4.65
C THR A 43 14.70 5.85 -3.80
N LEU A 44 13.68 6.66 -3.54
CA LEU A 44 12.50 6.23 -2.78
C LEU A 44 11.83 5.01 -3.41
N VAL A 45 11.59 5.04 -4.74
CA VAL A 45 10.98 3.90 -5.45
C VAL A 45 11.86 2.65 -5.38
N GLN A 46 13.19 2.79 -5.47
CA GLN A 46 14.11 1.67 -5.34
C GLN A 46 14.02 1.03 -3.95
N ARG A 47 13.99 1.85 -2.88
CA ARG A 47 13.86 1.35 -1.50
C ARG A 47 12.54 0.62 -1.28
N SER A 48 11.43 1.21 -1.69
CA SER A 48 10.11 0.59 -1.55
C SER A 48 10.02 -0.71 -2.35
N TYR A 49 10.62 -0.75 -3.55
CA TYR A 49 10.65 -1.94 -4.40
C TYR A 49 11.50 -3.07 -3.77
N GLU A 50 12.75 -2.79 -3.38
CA GLU A 50 13.64 -3.76 -2.75
C GLU A 50 13.05 -4.30 -1.44
N ASN A 51 12.39 -3.43 -0.69
CA ASN A 51 11.71 -3.81 0.55
C ASN A 51 10.54 -4.75 0.26
N ALA A 52 9.70 -4.44 -0.72
CA ALA A 52 8.59 -5.30 -1.13
C ALA A 52 9.06 -6.67 -1.66
N LEU A 53 10.20 -6.73 -2.37
CA LEU A 53 10.83 -7.98 -2.81
C LEU A 53 11.24 -8.90 -1.65
N SER A 54 11.41 -8.37 -0.45
CA SER A 54 11.77 -9.17 0.74
C SER A 54 10.58 -9.88 1.36
N SER A 55 9.34 -9.63 0.88
CA SER A 55 8.15 -10.39 1.25
C SER A 55 8.29 -11.85 0.80
N GLN A 56 7.92 -12.77 1.69
CA GLN A 56 7.93 -14.21 1.42
C GLN A 56 6.63 -14.70 0.75
N SER A 57 5.61 -13.85 0.72
CA SER A 57 4.29 -14.20 0.22
C SER A 57 4.05 -13.78 -1.23
N LEU A 58 4.87 -12.91 -1.79
CA LEU A 58 4.69 -12.41 -3.16
C LEU A 58 5.50 -13.24 -4.16
N ASP A 59 4.87 -13.61 -5.27
CA ASP A 59 5.53 -14.28 -6.40
C ASP A 59 6.26 -13.26 -7.30
N CYS A 60 5.76 -12.03 -7.36
CA CYS A 60 6.29 -10.97 -8.21
C CYS A 60 5.98 -9.59 -7.64
N VAL A 61 6.92 -8.66 -7.82
CA VAL A 61 6.76 -7.24 -7.48
C VAL A 61 7.02 -6.40 -8.72
N VAL A 62 6.16 -5.41 -8.99
CA VAL A 62 6.25 -4.55 -10.17
C VAL A 62 5.99 -3.09 -9.82
N VAL A 63 6.79 -2.19 -10.35
CA VAL A 63 6.50 -0.75 -10.33
C VAL A 63 5.57 -0.40 -11.50
N ALA A 64 4.51 0.33 -11.22
CA ALA A 64 3.55 0.82 -12.19
C ALA A 64 3.66 2.34 -12.32
N THR A 65 4.03 2.86 -13.48
CA THR A 65 4.26 4.30 -13.68
C THR A 65 3.74 4.78 -15.03
N ASP A 66 3.42 6.06 -15.12
CA ASP A 66 3.09 6.78 -16.37
C ASP A 66 4.23 7.72 -16.80
N ASP A 67 5.38 7.68 -16.11
CA ASP A 67 6.51 8.59 -16.37
C ASP A 67 7.76 7.81 -16.81
N GLN A 68 8.30 8.18 -17.98
CA GLN A 68 9.44 7.51 -18.58
C GLN A 68 10.70 7.58 -17.71
N ARG A 69 10.90 8.67 -16.94
CA ARG A 69 12.07 8.83 -16.07
C ARG A 69 12.06 7.81 -14.93
N ILE A 70 10.87 7.54 -14.37
CA ILE A 70 10.70 6.52 -13.33
C ILE A 70 10.90 5.14 -13.93
N PHE A 71 10.32 4.88 -15.11
CA PHE A 71 10.47 3.61 -15.83
C PHE A 71 11.94 3.29 -16.08
N ASP A 72 12.67 4.21 -16.72
CA ASP A 72 14.09 4.03 -17.07
C ASP A 72 14.94 3.76 -15.82
N HIS A 73 14.69 4.50 -14.74
CA HIS A 73 15.41 4.32 -13.48
C HIS A 73 15.11 2.96 -12.83
N VAL A 74 13.85 2.49 -12.86
CA VAL A 74 13.51 1.17 -12.32
C VAL A 74 14.20 0.06 -13.11
N VAL A 75 14.26 0.18 -14.43
CA VAL A 75 14.98 -0.76 -15.32
C VAL A 75 16.49 -0.70 -15.06
N GLU A 76 17.06 0.47 -14.83
CA GLU A 76 18.48 0.67 -14.57
C GLU A 76 18.96 -0.10 -13.33
N PHE A 77 18.19 -0.11 -12.25
CA PHE A 77 18.54 -0.89 -11.04
C PHE A 77 18.06 -2.36 -11.10
N GLY A 78 17.52 -2.82 -12.23
CA GLY A 78 17.10 -4.21 -12.45
C GLY A 78 15.69 -4.55 -11.93
N GLY A 79 14.88 -3.55 -11.60
CA GLY A 79 13.49 -3.73 -11.18
C GLY A 79 12.54 -4.02 -12.33
N LEU A 80 11.41 -4.66 -12.03
CA LEU A 80 10.32 -4.84 -12.99
C LEU A 80 9.44 -3.60 -13.02
N CYS A 81 9.19 -3.08 -14.22
CA CYS A 81 8.37 -1.88 -14.42
C CYS A 81 7.40 -2.03 -15.57
N VAL A 82 6.21 -1.49 -15.42
CA VAL A 82 5.17 -1.44 -16.45
C VAL A 82 4.72 0.00 -16.65
N MET A 83 4.69 0.44 -17.91
CA MET A 83 4.08 1.71 -18.29
C MET A 83 2.56 1.59 -18.27
N THR A 84 1.92 2.55 -17.62
CA THR A 84 0.46 2.63 -17.46
C THR A 84 -0.09 3.90 -18.08
N SER A 85 -1.41 3.98 -18.21
CA SER A 85 -2.09 5.15 -18.72
C SER A 85 -1.91 6.37 -17.79
N THR A 86 -1.77 7.55 -18.40
CA THR A 86 -1.86 8.83 -17.69
C THR A 86 -3.27 9.15 -17.23
N SER A 87 -4.29 8.42 -17.73
CA SER A 87 -5.69 8.60 -17.35
C SER A 87 -6.08 7.94 -16.03
N CYS A 88 -5.21 7.13 -15.42
CA CYS A 88 -5.47 6.57 -14.09
C CYS A 88 -5.61 7.69 -13.06
N ALA A 89 -6.79 7.83 -12.45
CA ALA A 89 -7.10 8.90 -11.51
C ALA A 89 -6.33 8.73 -10.18
N ASN A 90 -6.07 7.48 -9.78
CA ASN A 90 -5.41 7.15 -8.50
C ASN A 90 -4.49 5.92 -8.63
N GLY A 91 -3.83 5.57 -7.50
CA GLY A 91 -2.91 4.43 -7.44
C GLY A 91 -3.61 3.09 -7.66
N THR A 92 -4.84 2.93 -7.15
CA THR A 92 -5.59 1.66 -7.22
C THR A 92 -6.04 1.35 -8.65
N GLU A 93 -6.46 2.36 -9.42
CA GLU A 93 -6.75 2.20 -10.86
C GLU A 93 -5.50 1.79 -11.65
N ARG A 94 -4.34 2.35 -11.31
CA ARG A 94 -3.06 2.00 -11.91
C ARG A 94 -2.67 0.55 -11.60
N VAL A 95 -2.90 0.11 -10.37
CA VAL A 95 -2.69 -1.29 -9.96
C VAL A 95 -3.58 -2.23 -10.77
N GLU A 96 -4.86 -1.89 -10.91
CA GLU A 96 -5.82 -2.70 -11.68
C GLU A 96 -5.43 -2.80 -13.15
N GLU A 97 -5.02 -1.69 -13.78
CA GLU A 97 -4.56 -1.67 -15.17
C GLU A 97 -3.40 -2.63 -15.41
N VAL A 98 -2.41 -2.66 -14.51
CA VAL A 98 -1.27 -3.59 -14.62
C VAL A 98 -1.73 -5.03 -14.47
N VAL A 99 -2.56 -5.31 -13.46
CA VAL A 99 -3.00 -6.66 -13.15
C VAL A 99 -3.88 -7.24 -14.26
N SER A 100 -4.83 -6.46 -14.78
CA SER A 100 -5.74 -6.90 -15.84
C SER A 100 -5.02 -7.18 -17.15
N ARG A 101 -3.96 -6.41 -17.47
CA ARG A 101 -3.21 -6.55 -18.70
C ARG A 101 -2.10 -7.61 -18.66
N HIS A 102 -1.45 -7.79 -17.51
CA HIS A 102 -0.19 -8.53 -17.45
C HIS A 102 -0.25 -9.78 -16.55
N PHE A 103 -1.19 -9.86 -15.59
CA PHE A 103 -1.24 -10.95 -14.62
C PHE A 103 -2.53 -11.77 -14.71
N PRO A 104 -2.70 -12.60 -15.77
CA PRO A 104 -3.93 -13.36 -15.97
C PRO A 104 -4.21 -14.35 -14.83
N GLN A 105 -3.16 -14.92 -14.22
CA GLN A 105 -3.25 -15.91 -13.14
C GLN A 105 -3.27 -15.30 -11.73
N ALA A 106 -3.16 -13.98 -11.59
CA ALA A 106 -3.20 -13.36 -10.26
C ALA A 106 -4.52 -13.66 -9.55
N GLU A 107 -4.41 -14.05 -8.30
CA GLU A 107 -5.51 -14.31 -7.36
C GLU A 107 -5.55 -13.22 -6.29
N ILE A 108 -4.36 -12.82 -5.78
CA ILE A 108 -4.17 -11.79 -4.75
C ILE A 108 -3.29 -10.67 -5.32
N VAL A 109 -3.71 -9.45 -5.09
CA VAL A 109 -3.02 -8.24 -5.53
C VAL A 109 -2.77 -7.34 -4.32
N VAL A 110 -1.50 -7.02 -4.06
CA VAL A 110 -1.13 -6.08 -3.01
C VAL A 110 -0.79 -4.73 -3.63
N ASN A 111 -1.56 -3.70 -3.28
CA ASN A 111 -1.26 -2.31 -3.61
C ASN A 111 -0.30 -1.76 -2.54
N ILE A 112 0.98 -1.66 -2.90
CA ILE A 112 2.06 -1.24 -2.01
C ILE A 112 2.36 0.24 -2.29
N GLN A 113 2.21 1.09 -1.29
CA GLN A 113 2.45 2.52 -1.48
C GLN A 113 3.94 2.79 -1.76
N GLY A 114 4.22 3.47 -2.87
CA GLY A 114 5.59 3.79 -3.29
C GLY A 114 6.31 4.80 -2.38
N ASP A 115 5.59 5.41 -1.44
CA ASP A 115 6.09 6.38 -0.46
C ASP A 115 6.30 5.80 0.95
N GLU A 116 6.22 4.48 1.09
CA GLU A 116 6.42 3.75 2.33
C GLU A 116 7.74 2.94 2.32
N PRO A 117 8.92 3.59 2.30
CA PRO A 117 10.20 2.87 2.19
C PRO A 117 10.56 2.06 3.44
N CYS A 118 9.85 2.28 4.52
CA CYS A 118 10.04 1.62 5.82
C CYS A 118 8.92 0.62 6.14
N LEU A 119 8.02 0.32 5.20
CA LEU A 119 6.98 -0.69 5.39
C LEU A 119 7.65 -2.07 5.58
N SER A 120 7.45 -2.71 6.72
CA SER A 120 8.02 -4.04 6.93
C SER A 120 7.48 -5.07 5.92
N PRO A 121 8.33 -5.90 5.30
CA PRO A 121 7.86 -7.00 4.44
C PRO A 121 6.86 -7.93 5.14
N THR A 122 6.98 -8.10 6.46
CA THR A 122 6.04 -8.91 7.26
C THR A 122 4.61 -8.35 7.28
N VAL A 123 4.44 -7.04 7.05
CA VAL A 123 3.11 -6.43 6.88
C VAL A 123 2.47 -6.94 5.58
N ILE A 124 3.24 -7.01 4.50
CA ILE A 124 2.78 -7.54 3.21
C ILE A 124 2.39 -9.01 3.37
N ASP A 125 3.24 -9.80 4.02
CA ASP A 125 2.97 -11.22 4.30
C ASP A 125 1.71 -11.41 5.16
N GLY A 126 1.54 -10.55 6.16
CA GLY A 126 0.35 -10.54 7.01
C GLY A 126 -0.95 -10.20 6.27
N LEU A 127 -0.90 -9.24 5.33
CA LEU A 127 -2.04 -8.91 4.46
C LEU A 127 -2.46 -10.11 3.61
N VAL A 128 -1.49 -10.75 2.93
CA VAL A 128 -1.73 -11.93 2.09
C VAL A 128 -2.31 -13.07 2.92
N SER A 129 -1.66 -13.41 4.05
CA SER A 129 -2.12 -14.47 4.95
C SER A 129 -3.53 -14.18 5.49
N THR A 130 -3.82 -12.94 5.88
CA THR A 130 -5.15 -12.56 6.37
C THR A 130 -6.21 -12.75 5.29
N LEU A 131 -5.90 -12.38 4.04
CA LEU A 131 -6.82 -12.56 2.92
C LEU A 131 -7.05 -14.04 2.59
N GLU A 132 -6.00 -14.87 2.64
CA GLU A 132 -6.11 -16.32 2.41
C GLU A 132 -6.95 -17.01 3.47
N ASN A 133 -6.76 -16.65 4.74
CA ASN A 133 -7.45 -17.26 5.88
C ASN A 133 -8.90 -16.78 6.07
N ASN A 134 -9.32 -15.73 5.36
CA ASN A 134 -10.68 -15.18 5.45
C ASN A 134 -11.36 -15.20 4.07
N PRO A 135 -12.03 -16.32 3.69
CA PRO A 135 -12.71 -16.42 2.40
C PRO A 135 -13.78 -15.34 2.15
N ALA A 136 -14.35 -14.79 3.22
CA ALA A 136 -15.33 -13.70 3.17
C ALA A 136 -14.69 -12.31 2.98
N ALA A 137 -13.36 -12.20 3.04
CA ALA A 137 -12.67 -10.94 2.82
C ALA A 137 -12.59 -10.61 1.33
N ASP A 138 -13.12 -9.47 0.93
CA ASP A 138 -12.92 -8.91 -0.42
C ASP A 138 -11.57 -8.17 -0.49
N MET A 139 -11.20 -7.53 0.62
CA MET A 139 -10.03 -6.69 0.77
C MET A 139 -9.48 -6.80 2.20
N VAL A 140 -8.18 -6.63 2.35
CA VAL A 140 -7.49 -6.56 3.65
C VAL A 140 -6.64 -5.29 3.68
N THR A 141 -6.57 -4.67 4.85
CA THR A 141 -5.64 -3.57 5.14
C THR A 141 -4.92 -3.81 6.46
N SER A 142 -3.97 -2.95 6.83
CA SER A 142 -3.24 -3.10 8.09
C SER A 142 -3.60 -2.01 9.09
N VAL A 143 -3.48 -2.34 10.36
CA VAL A 143 -3.62 -1.39 11.47
C VAL A 143 -2.54 -1.63 12.52
N THR A 144 -2.17 -0.60 13.26
CA THR A 144 -1.26 -0.71 14.40
C THR A 144 -1.89 -0.05 15.62
N GLU A 145 -1.72 -0.65 16.80
CA GLU A 145 -2.17 -0.07 18.05
C GLU A 145 -1.33 1.16 18.39
N THR A 146 -1.97 2.18 18.97
CA THR A 146 -1.30 3.37 19.48
C THR A 146 -1.86 3.82 20.82
N THR A 147 -0.98 4.35 21.65
CA THR A 147 -1.30 5.07 22.89
C THR A 147 -0.87 6.53 22.84
N ASP A 148 -0.30 6.98 21.70
CA ASP A 148 0.14 8.34 21.50
C ASP A 148 -1.05 9.30 21.31
N PRO A 149 -1.29 10.23 22.27
CA PRO A 149 -2.41 11.16 22.18
C PRO A 149 -2.38 12.07 20.97
N GLU A 150 -1.19 12.45 20.48
CA GLU A 150 -1.05 13.29 19.30
C GLU A 150 -1.50 12.53 18.04
N ALA A 151 -1.06 11.27 17.90
CA ALA A 151 -1.49 10.42 16.80
C ALA A 151 -3.01 10.11 16.85
N ILE A 152 -3.60 10.02 18.04
CA ILE A 152 -5.04 9.79 18.22
C ILE A 152 -5.87 11.01 17.80
N LEU A 153 -5.43 12.21 18.15
CA LEU A 153 -6.20 13.43 17.98
C LEU A 153 -6.03 14.09 16.61
N THR A 154 -4.93 13.82 15.92
CA THR A 154 -4.71 14.40 14.58
C THR A 154 -5.65 13.79 13.54
N ASP A 155 -6.18 14.62 12.63
CA ASP A 155 -6.97 14.19 11.47
C ASP A 155 -6.10 13.63 10.31
N HIS A 156 -4.79 13.84 10.36
CA HIS A 156 -3.85 13.27 9.40
C HIS A 156 -3.65 11.76 9.56
N LYS A 157 -3.88 11.21 10.76
CA LYS A 157 -3.83 9.78 11.02
C LYS A 157 -5.24 9.20 11.03
N VAL A 158 -5.49 8.23 10.17
CA VAL A 158 -6.79 7.55 10.09
C VAL A 158 -6.89 6.49 11.17
N LYS A 159 -8.00 6.46 11.88
CA LYS A 159 -8.31 5.44 12.89
C LYS A 159 -9.24 4.39 12.30
N CYS A 160 -9.15 3.17 12.80
CA CYS A 160 -9.99 2.06 12.39
C CYS A 160 -10.58 1.36 13.61
N VAL A 161 -11.87 1.04 13.53
CA VAL A 161 -12.53 0.12 14.45
C VAL A 161 -12.93 -1.15 13.72
N PHE A 162 -12.78 -2.30 14.37
CA PHE A 162 -13.08 -3.61 13.79
C PHE A 162 -13.67 -4.55 14.83
N ASP A 163 -14.35 -5.61 14.40
CA ASP A 163 -14.92 -6.61 15.26
C ASP A 163 -13.84 -7.61 15.76
N LYS A 164 -14.25 -8.48 16.68
CA LYS A 164 -13.37 -9.52 17.27
C LYS A 164 -12.82 -10.54 16.26
N ASN A 165 -13.37 -10.59 15.05
CA ASN A 165 -12.91 -11.46 13.97
C ASN A 165 -12.00 -10.72 12.99
N GLY A 166 -11.68 -9.43 13.26
CA GLY A 166 -10.85 -8.59 12.42
C GLY A 166 -11.58 -7.95 11.25
N LYS A 167 -12.94 -8.02 11.19
CA LYS A 167 -13.70 -7.34 10.15
C LYS A 167 -13.82 -5.85 10.50
N ALA A 168 -13.37 -4.96 9.61
CA ALA A 168 -13.49 -3.52 9.79
C ALA A 168 -14.95 -3.09 9.86
N LEU A 169 -15.24 -2.23 10.84
CA LEU A 169 -16.56 -1.63 11.05
C LEU A 169 -16.60 -0.20 10.51
N TYR A 170 -15.53 0.58 10.70
CA TYR A 170 -15.42 1.93 10.16
C TYR A 170 -13.97 2.44 10.18
N PHE A 171 -13.70 3.41 9.30
CA PHE A 171 -12.47 4.20 9.27
C PHE A 171 -12.82 5.68 9.40
N SER A 172 -12.07 6.44 10.20
CA SER A 172 -12.30 7.87 10.37
C SER A 172 -11.02 8.65 10.65
N ARG A 173 -11.01 9.90 10.20
CA ARG A 173 -9.99 10.87 10.64
C ARG A 173 -10.23 11.33 12.08
N SER A 174 -11.46 11.28 12.56
CA SER A 174 -11.79 11.55 13.96
C SER A 174 -11.27 10.45 14.88
N ALA A 175 -11.07 10.78 16.17
CA ALA A 175 -10.71 9.79 17.17
C ALA A 175 -11.86 8.80 17.42
N ILE A 176 -11.69 7.56 17.00
CA ILE A 176 -12.61 6.43 17.22
C ILE A 176 -11.87 5.22 17.77
N PRO A 177 -12.52 4.41 18.67
CA PRO A 177 -13.81 4.65 19.31
C PRO A 177 -13.74 5.78 20.34
N HIS A 178 -14.90 6.34 20.68
CA HIS A 178 -14.96 7.30 21.80
C HIS A 178 -14.86 6.58 23.13
N ASN A 179 -13.72 6.70 23.78
CA ASN A 179 -13.43 6.04 25.07
C ASN A 179 -14.12 6.77 26.25
N PHE A 180 -15.41 6.52 26.45
CA PHE A 180 -16.21 7.23 27.45
C PHE A 180 -16.06 6.66 28.86
N LYS A 181 -16.28 5.35 29.06
CA LYS A 181 -16.23 4.72 30.39
C LYS A 181 -15.12 3.70 30.54
N HIS A 182 -14.87 2.94 29.50
CA HIS A 182 -13.90 1.85 29.50
C HIS A 182 -12.92 2.08 28.34
N PRO A 183 -11.67 2.44 28.64
CA PRO A 183 -10.64 2.58 27.60
C PRO A 183 -10.48 1.29 26.80
N THR A 184 -10.44 1.43 25.49
CA THR A 184 -10.11 0.36 24.56
C THR A 184 -8.97 0.83 23.66
N PRO A 185 -8.13 -0.08 23.13
CA PRO A 185 -7.06 0.30 22.22
C PRO A 185 -7.56 1.11 21.02
N ILE A 186 -6.76 2.09 20.62
CA ILE A 186 -6.97 2.84 19.37
C ILE A 186 -6.03 2.28 18.31
N TYR A 187 -6.56 2.06 17.11
CA TYR A 187 -5.81 1.52 16.01
C TYR A 187 -5.67 2.53 14.88
N LEU A 188 -4.43 2.80 14.49
CA LEU A 188 -4.12 3.63 13.33
C LEU A 188 -4.08 2.76 12.07
N HIS A 189 -4.72 3.24 11.03
CA HIS A 189 -4.71 2.60 9.72
C HIS A 189 -3.37 2.80 9.00
N ILE A 190 -2.88 1.75 8.38
CA ILE A 190 -1.71 1.75 7.50
C ILE A 190 -2.22 1.56 6.08
N GLY A 191 -1.98 2.54 5.20
CA GLY A 191 -2.56 2.67 3.87
C GLY A 191 -2.05 1.66 2.82
N VAL A 192 -1.86 0.39 3.21
CA VAL A 192 -1.49 -0.71 2.33
C VAL A 192 -2.65 -1.70 2.22
N TYR A 193 -2.88 -2.25 1.03
CA TYR A 193 -4.08 -3.04 0.77
C TYR A 193 -3.77 -4.30 -0.02
N ALA A 194 -4.37 -5.42 0.39
CA ALA A 194 -4.44 -6.63 -0.42
C ALA A 194 -5.89 -6.84 -0.90
N PHE A 195 -6.04 -7.18 -2.16
CA PHE A 195 -7.33 -7.40 -2.81
C PHE A 195 -7.41 -8.82 -3.37
N ARG A 196 -8.60 -9.42 -3.36
CA ARG A 196 -8.89 -10.45 -4.35
C ARG A 196 -8.94 -9.80 -5.73
N LYS A 197 -8.26 -10.38 -6.72
CA LYS A 197 -8.23 -9.81 -8.08
C LYS A 197 -9.62 -9.52 -8.63
N ALA A 198 -10.56 -10.45 -8.44
CA ALA A 198 -11.95 -10.27 -8.92
C ALA A 198 -12.60 -9.02 -8.30
N PHE A 199 -12.38 -8.79 -7.00
CA PHE A 199 -12.90 -7.61 -6.33
C PHE A 199 -12.17 -6.32 -6.74
N LEU A 200 -10.87 -6.36 -6.98
CA LEU A 200 -10.12 -5.18 -7.46
C LEU A 200 -10.73 -4.63 -8.76
N SER A 201 -11.04 -5.51 -9.72
CA SER A 201 -11.67 -5.11 -11.00
C SER A 201 -13.12 -4.60 -10.84
N GLU A 202 -13.80 -4.96 -9.75
CA GLU A 202 -15.09 -4.38 -9.34
C GLU A 202 -14.88 -3.03 -8.65
N TYR A 203 -13.95 -2.98 -7.71
CA TYR A 203 -13.66 -1.82 -6.87
C TYR A 203 -13.35 -0.55 -7.66
N VAL A 204 -12.52 -0.62 -8.70
CA VAL A 204 -12.15 0.56 -9.51
C VAL A 204 -13.34 1.17 -10.27
N LYS A 205 -14.44 0.45 -10.40
CA LYS A 205 -15.69 0.92 -11.02
C LYS A 205 -16.67 1.55 -10.03
N ILE A 206 -16.42 1.41 -8.73
CA ILE A 206 -17.26 1.97 -7.68
C ILE A 206 -17.01 3.49 -7.61
N PRO A 207 -18.04 4.33 -7.85
CA PRO A 207 -17.86 5.77 -7.75
C PRO A 207 -17.57 6.19 -6.31
N PRO A 208 -16.99 7.38 -6.10
CA PRO A 208 -16.91 7.97 -4.77
C PRO A 208 -18.26 8.00 -4.08
N SER A 209 -18.30 7.61 -2.82
CA SER A 209 -19.50 7.52 -1.99
C SER A 209 -19.53 8.66 -0.97
N SER A 210 -20.67 8.87 -0.31
CA SER A 210 -20.87 10.00 0.62
C SER A 210 -19.86 9.99 1.77
N LEU A 211 -19.60 8.83 2.38
CA LEU A 211 -18.64 8.72 3.48
C LEU A 211 -17.20 8.84 2.96
N SER A 212 -16.91 8.25 1.80
CA SER A 212 -15.58 8.35 1.22
C SER A 212 -15.19 9.79 0.86
N LEU A 213 -16.15 10.60 0.42
CA LEU A 213 -15.94 12.01 0.15
C LEU A 213 -15.84 12.84 1.43
N ALA A 214 -16.66 12.55 2.44
CA ALA A 214 -16.66 13.28 3.70
C ALA A 214 -15.36 13.10 4.50
N GLU A 215 -14.85 11.88 4.54
CA GLU A 215 -13.61 11.53 5.27
C GLU A 215 -12.34 11.62 4.38
N ASP A 216 -12.50 11.78 3.06
CA ASP A 216 -11.41 11.65 2.08
C ASP A 216 -10.67 10.32 2.24
N LEU A 217 -11.45 9.20 2.27
CA LEU A 217 -10.99 7.84 2.49
C LEU A 217 -11.60 6.88 1.48
N GLU A 218 -10.80 6.40 0.53
CA GLU A 218 -11.25 5.54 -0.57
C GLU A 218 -11.88 4.21 -0.09
N GLN A 219 -11.36 3.61 0.98
CA GLN A 219 -11.81 2.32 1.48
C GLN A 219 -13.23 2.35 2.05
N LEU A 220 -13.77 3.52 2.39
CA LEU A 220 -15.16 3.63 2.85
C LEU A 220 -16.16 3.24 1.78
N ARG A 221 -15.83 3.41 0.49
CA ARG A 221 -16.67 2.93 -0.63
C ARG A 221 -16.98 1.44 -0.52
N VAL A 222 -15.99 0.64 -0.07
CA VAL A 222 -16.14 -0.81 0.11
C VAL A 222 -17.20 -1.12 1.17
N LEU A 223 -17.13 -0.43 2.31
CA LEU A 223 -18.10 -0.61 3.40
C LEU A 223 -19.50 -0.15 3.02
N GLU A 224 -19.63 0.97 2.29
CA GLU A 224 -20.93 1.52 1.89
C GLU A 224 -21.68 0.63 0.90
N ILE A 225 -20.99 -0.18 0.09
CA ILE A 225 -21.63 -1.17 -0.80
C ILE A 225 -21.83 -2.54 -0.14
N GLY A 226 -21.58 -2.66 1.17
CA GLY A 226 -21.78 -3.89 1.93
C GLY A 226 -20.69 -4.95 1.73
N ARG A 227 -19.56 -4.60 1.09
CA ARG A 227 -18.40 -5.50 0.97
C ARG A 227 -17.55 -5.52 2.22
N SER A 228 -16.64 -6.47 2.33
CA SER A 228 -15.91 -6.76 3.55
C SER A 228 -14.44 -6.36 3.46
N ILE A 229 -14.00 -5.55 4.44
CA ILE A 229 -12.59 -5.27 4.69
C ILE A 229 -12.20 -6.00 5.98
N TYR A 230 -11.10 -6.75 5.96
CA TYR A 230 -10.50 -7.29 7.17
C TYR A 230 -9.21 -6.53 7.50
N VAL A 231 -8.80 -6.56 8.75
CA VAL A 231 -7.58 -5.90 9.19
C VAL A 231 -6.52 -6.91 9.63
N HIS A 232 -5.28 -6.67 9.21
CA HIS A 232 -4.10 -7.29 9.79
C HIS A 232 -3.53 -6.37 10.87
N VAL A 233 -3.46 -6.84 12.11
CA VAL A 233 -2.91 -6.06 13.23
C VAL A 233 -1.39 -6.22 13.25
N VAL A 234 -0.68 -5.12 13.03
CA VAL A 234 0.79 -5.06 13.05
C VAL A 234 1.26 -4.82 14.49
N GLN A 235 2.14 -5.68 14.98
CA GLN A 235 2.64 -5.63 16.37
C GLN A 235 3.60 -4.45 16.62
N ASN A 236 4.39 -4.06 15.60
CA ASN A 236 5.34 -2.97 15.70
C ASN A 236 4.97 -1.88 14.71
N ALA A 237 5.12 -0.64 15.11
CA ALA A 237 4.90 0.51 14.23
C ALA A 237 5.78 0.37 12.97
N THR A 238 5.20 0.67 11.82
CA THR A 238 5.98 0.88 10.59
C THR A 238 6.81 2.15 10.76
N GLY A 239 7.95 2.21 10.06
CA GLY A 239 8.76 3.43 10.04
C GLY A 239 8.05 4.59 9.33
N PRO A 240 8.68 5.76 9.27
CA PRO A 240 8.09 6.95 8.66
C PRO A 240 7.91 6.79 7.15
N SER A 241 6.82 7.36 6.63
CA SER A 241 6.55 7.55 5.19
C SER A 241 7.15 8.87 4.69
N VAL A 242 7.17 9.07 3.37
CA VAL A 242 7.61 10.29 2.71
C VAL A 242 6.42 10.97 2.05
N ASP A 243 5.95 12.07 2.62
CA ASP A 243 4.92 12.92 2.03
C ASP A 243 5.47 14.27 1.53
N TYR A 244 6.43 14.81 2.25
CA TYR A 244 7.11 16.08 2.01
C TYR A 244 8.62 15.89 1.91
N PRO A 245 9.37 16.82 1.29
CA PRO A 245 10.83 16.72 1.19
C PRO A 245 11.54 16.57 2.56
N GLU A 246 11.03 17.22 3.61
CA GLU A 246 11.57 17.15 4.97
C GLU A 246 11.44 15.78 5.63
N ASP A 247 10.54 14.93 5.17
CA ASP A 247 10.37 13.56 5.70
C ASP A 247 11.55 12.65 5.33
N ILE A 248 12.31 12.98 4.28
CA ILE A 248 13.52 12.25 3.88
C ILE A 248 14.48 12.11 5.07
N THR A 249 14.73 13.19 5.79
CA THR A 249 15.63 13.18 6.95
C THR A 249 15.14 12.24 8.06
N LYS A 250 13.83 12.19 8.30
CA LYS A 250 13.23 11.27 9.30
C LYS A 250 13.42 9.81 8.89
N VAL A 251 13.19 9.52 7.60
CA VAL A 251 13.38 8.16 7.04
C VAL A 251 14.85 7.75 7.12
N GLU A 252 15.79 8.63 6.77
CA GLU A 252 17.22 8.35 6.86
C GLU A 252 17.65 8.04 8.29
N GLN A 253 17.21 8.83 9.26
CA GLN A 253 17.49 8.59 10.68
C GLN A 253 16.95 7.24 11.15
N TYR A 254 15.71 6.92 10.76
CA TYR A 254 15.10 5.64 11.10
C TYR A 254 15.89 4.45 10.52
N LEU A 255 16.26 4.50 9.24
CA LEU A 255 17.02 3.43 8.58
C LEU A 255 18.42 3.26 9.19
N LEU A 256 19.08 4.36 9.57
CA LEU A 256 20.37 4.32 10.26
C LEU A 256 20.26 3.70 11.67
N CYS A 257 19.15 3.95 12.38
CA CYS A 257 18.90 3.30 13.67
C CYS A 257 18.68 1.79 13.53
N LEU A 258 17.91 1.36 12.52
CA LEU A 258 17.70 -0.08 12.27
C LEU A 258 19.00 -0.79 11.93
N SER A 259 19.87 -0.18 11.11
CA SER A 259 21.15 -0.79 10.75
C SER A 259 22.10 -0.99 11.95
N LYS A 260 21.99 -0.14 12.99
CA LYS A 260 22.76 -0.27 14.22
C LYS A 260 22.20 -1.29 15.21
N ALA A 261 20.89 -1.56 15.14
CA ALA A 261 20.23 -2.54 16.02
C ALA A 261 20.39 -3.99 15.53
N SER A 262 20.88 -4.19 14.30
CA SER A 262 21.10 -5.50 13.68
C SER A 262 22.51 -6.04 13.89
N PHE A 263 23.35 -5.36 14.69
CA PHE A 263 24.67 -5.76 15.17
C PHE A 263 24.68 -5.94 16.69
#